data_457738de095e9e33c07a232216624b13
#
_entry.id   457738de095e9e33c07a232216624b13
#
_cell.length_a   1.000
_cell.length_b   1.000
_cell.length_c   1.000
_cell.angle_alpha   90.00
_cell.angle_beta   90.00
_cell.angle_gamma   90.00
#
_symmetry.space_group_name_H-M   'P 1'
#
loop_
_entity.id
_entity.type
_entity.pdbx_description
1 polymer ?
#
loop_
_entity_poly.entity_id
_entity_poly.type
_entity_poly.pdbx_seq_one_letter_code
_entity_poly.pdbx_strand_id
1 'polypeptide(L)'
;MREKATKSHIGEGKAGDILRRRIQRLAAGKFEQEQPVLSLSEEKIEIEVLEGQDYTGEFVIEVSNHVPVKGLIYSSNPYMECLTPEFEGEEVRIGFQFHSEGFRVGDIQKGEFCIICNQLEYSLSFVVSIIRPYGNASTGRIRNLSDFIKLAQTDYMEAYRLFASQGFQHVLKEEKGKELLWYAGFGGPGALISGMEEFLVTINAKPRIELALKEQEITYQDIKEEQKETLFVQKNGWGYISFEAQTDSSFLKLEKNVYTSDDFTGSICDLIYYIDPAELHTGKNYGRITLENIYQHLTYEITIIRTPERREQEHIDYLEEQRTLAPVSYTHLRAHETLSDL
;
A
#
# COMPACT_ATOMS: atom_id res chain seq x y z
N MET A 1 68.20 -17.71 -7.01
CA MET A 1 66.93 -16.97 -6.95
C MET A 1 66.68 -16.32 -8.30
N ARG A 2 65.68 -16.85 -9.04
CA ARG A 2 65.32 -16.34 -10.37
C ARG A 2 63.93 -15.68 -10.20
N GLU A 3 63.87 -14.35 -10.30
CA GLU A 3 62.62 -13.63 -10.44
C GLU A 3 61.98 -13.93 -11.81
N LYS A 4 60.77 -14.43 -11.79
CA LYS A 4 59.89 -14.51 -12.97
C LYS A 4 59.12 -13.20 -13.13
N ALA A 5 59.51 -12.38 -14.09
CA ALA A 5 58.71 -11.26 -14.56
C ALA A 5 57.50 -11.79 -15.33
N THR A 6 56.29 -11.55 -14.78
CA THR A 6 55.01 -11.79 -15.45
C THR A 6 54.78 -10.67 -16.46
N LYS A 7 54.98 -10.94 -17.74
CA LYS A 7 54.59 -10.01 -18.82
C LYS A 7 53.09 -10.02 -19.01
N SER A 8 52.44 -8.89 -18.85
CA SER A 8 51.04 -8.63 -19.21
C SER A 8 50.88 -8.64 -20.74
N HIS A 9 50.23 -9.64 -21.30
CA HIS A 9 49.94 -9.83 -22.71
C HIS A 9 48.57 -9.28 -23.14
N ILE A 10 48.21 -8.07 -22.77
CA ILE A 10 46.92 -7.48 -23.18
C ILE A 10 47.19 -6.09 -23.76
N GLY A 11 47.54 -6.04 -25.03
CA GLY A 11 47.70 -4.75 -25.73
C GLY A 11 48.51 -4.82 -27.03
N GLU A 12 49.47 -5.72 -27.14
CA GLU A 12 50.37 -5.81 -28.31
C GLU A 12 49.70 -6.46 -29.55
N GLY A 13 48.64 -7.25 -29.43
CA GLY A 13 47.97 -7.91 -30.56
C GLY A 13 47.15 -6.94 -31.43
N LYS A 14 46.39 -6.07 -30.83
CA LYS A 14 45.48 -5.14 -31.58
C LYS A 14 46.27 -4.04 -32.32
N ALA A 15 47.24 -3.42 -31.68
CA ALA A 15 48.09 -2.40 -32.30
C ALA A 15 48.92 -2.92 -33.47
N GLY A 16 49.44 -4.17 -33.36
CA GLY A 16 50.17 -4.85 -34.43
C GLY A 16 49.30 -5.19 -35.64
N ASP A 17 48.06 -5.55 -35.44
CA ASP A 17 47.12 -5.82 -36.54
C ASP A 17 46.68 -4.55 -37.28
N ILE A 18 46.45 -3.45 -36.56
CA ILE A 18 46.14 -2.14 -37.15
C ILE A 18 47.35 -1.67 -38.00
N LEU A 19 48.56 -1.77 -37.49
CA LEU A 19 49.76 -1.40 -38.21
C LEU A 19 49.97 -2.27 -39.47
N ARG A 20 49.77 -3.59 -39.40
CA ARG A 20 49.82 -4.49 -40.55
C ARG A 20 48.81 -4.15 -41.63
N ARG A 21 47.55 -3.89 -41.27
CA ARG A 21 46.51 -3.44 -42.22
C ARG A 21 46.87 -2.14 -42.89
N ARG A 22 47.42 -1.17 -42.14
CA ARG A 22 47.89 0.12 -42.67
C ARG A 22 49.03 -0.06 -43.65
N ILE A 23 50.04 -0.89 -43.36
CA ILE A 23 51.15 -1.17 -44.23
C ILE A 23 50.68 -1.91 -45.50
N GLN A 24 49.79 -2.89 -45.41
CA GLN A 24 49.20 -3.61 -46.54
C GLN A 24 48.40 -2.71 -47.49
N ARG A 25 47.66 -1.71 -46.97
CA ARG A 25 46.93 -0.74 -47.77
C ARG A 25 47.87 0.25 -48.47
N LEU A 26 48.90 0.73 -47.78
CA LEU A 26 49.93 1.60 -48.39
C LEU A 26 50.66 0.86 -49.52
N ALA A 27 50.98 -0.43 -49.32
CA ALA A 27 51.57 -1.28 -50.34
C ALA A 27 50.67 -1.56 -51.54
N ALA A 28 49.35 -1.52 -51.35
CA ALA A 28 48.34 -1.66 -52.39
C ALA A 28 48.00 -0.36 -53.13
N GLY A 29 48.65 0.77 -52.81
CA GLY A 29 48.43 2.07 -53.40
C GLY A 29 47.12 2.74 -52.98
N LYS A 30 46.48 2.27 -51.91
CA LYS A 30 45.29 2.89 -51.34
C LYS A 30 45.66 3.88 -50.27
N PHE A 31 45.64 5.16 -50.60
CA PHE A 31 45.95 6.26 -49.71
C PHE A 31 44.79 6.81 -48.91
N GLU A 32 43.58 6.22 -49.05
CA GLU A 32 42.42 6.62 -48.28
C GLU A 32 42.61 6.21 -46.81
N GLN A 33 42.53 7.20 -45.93
CA GLN A 33 42.51 6.97 -44.48
C GLN A 33 41.21 6.29 -44.12
N GLU A 34 41.30 5.16 -43.41
CA GLU A 34 40.12 4.47 -42.93
C GLU A 34 39.35 5.38 -41.97
N GLN A 35 38.13 5.69 -42.31
CA GLN A 35 37.26 6.51 -41.47
C GLN A 35 36.77 5.67 -40.28
N PRO A 36 36.68 6.24 -39.07
CA PRO A 36 36.11 5.58 -37.94
C PRO A 36 34.59 5.36 -38.14
N VAL A 37 34.10 4.22 -37.77
CA VAL A 37 32.67 3.93 -37.79
C VAL A 37 32.18 3.98 -36.33
N LEU A 38 31.50 5.06 -35.99
CA LEU A 38 30.96 5.27 -34.66
C LEU A 38 29.64 4.50 -34.48
N SER A 39 29.50 3.90 -33.31
CA SER A 39 28.28 3.37 -32.76
C SER A 39 27.98 4.08 -31.44
N LEU A 40 26.75 4.46 -31.22
CA LEU A 40 26.29 5.09 -29.99
C LEU A 40 25.48 4.06 -29.19
N SER A 41 25.63 4.09 -27.86
CA SER A 41 24.88 3.19 -26.98
C SER A 41 23.36 3.43 -27.02
N GLU A 42 22.97 4.63 -27.49
CA GLU A 42 21.58 5.06 -27.56
C GLU A 42 21.28 5.63 -28.97
N GLU A 43 20.10 5.33 -29.50
CA GLU A 43 19.60 5.97 -30.72
C GLU A 43 18.97 7.33 -30.42
N LYS A 44 18.42 7.48 -29.22
CA LYS A 44 17.78 8.69 -28.72
C LYS A 44 17.81 8.67 -27.18
N ILE A 45 18.05 9.80 -26.55
CA ILE A 45 18.00 9.96 -25.11
C ILE A 45 16.63 10.55 -24.72
N GLU A 46 15.86 9.81 -23.91
CA GLU A 46 14.61 10.30 -23.34
C GLU A 46 14.73 10.34 -21.81
N ILE A 47 14.59 11.53 -21.23
CA ILE A 47 14.83 11.79 -19.81
C ILE A 47 13.59 12.41 -19.20
N GLU A 48 13.22 11.91 -18.01
CA GLU A 48 12.26 12.56 -17.14
C GLU A 48 13.00 13.21 -15.98
N VAL A 49 12.84 14.51 -15.83
CA VAL A 49 13.51 15.32 -14.80
C VAL A 49 12.48 15.90 -13.84
N LEU A 50 12.73 15.78 -12.55
CA LEU A 50 11.84 16.35 -11.55
C LEU A 50 11.97 17.87 -11.52
N GLU A 51 10.84 18.58 -11.41
CA GLU A 51 10.81 20.04 -11.27
C GLU A 51 11.75 20.51 -10.15
N GLY A 52 12.72 21.36 -10.49
CA GLY A 52 13.70 21.93 -9.56
C GLY A 52 14.85 21.01 -9.18
N GLN A 53 15.05 19.88 -9.89
CA GLN A 53 16.21 19.00 -9.69
C GLN A 53 16.94 18.83 -11.01
N ASP A 54 18.28 18.98 -10.94
CA ASP A 54 19.14 18.72 -12.09
C ASP A 54 19.27 17.21 -12.31
N TYR A 55 19.55 16.84 -13.56
CA TYR A 55 19.74 15.44 -13.94
C TYR A 55 21.13 15.25 -14.57
N THR A 56 21.85 14.22 -14.11
CA THR A 56 23.15 13.83 -14.69
C THR A 56 23.01 12.43 -15.31
N GLY A 57 23.50 12.27 -16.53
CA GLY A 57 23.50 11.01 -17.25
C GLY A 57 24.78 10.80 -18.05
N GLU A 58 24.90 9.65 -18.68
CA GLU A 58 26.01 9.31 -19.58
C GLU A 58 25.52 8.47 -20.76
N PHE A 59 26.24 8.51 -21.87
CA PHE A 59 26.12 7.58 -22.98
C PHE A 59 27.53 7.19 -23.49
N VAL A 60 27.62 6.14 -24.29
CA VAL A 60 28.90 5.60 -24.75
C VAL A 60 29.04 5.78 -26.26
N ILE A 61 30.19 6.19 -26.66
CA ILE A 61 30.64 6.21 -28.05
C ILE A 61 31.60 5.05 -28.23
N GLU A 62 31.29 4.10 -29.13
CA GLU A 62 32.16 3.00 -29.50
C GLU A 62 32.59 3.14 -30.97
N VAL A 63 33.82 2.71 -31.26
CA VAL A 63 34.35 2.69 -32.63
C VAL A 63 34.44 1.22 -33.09
N SER A 64 33.52 0.81 -33.95
CA SER A 64 33.35 -0.59 -34.37
C SER A 64 34.51 -1.15 -35.22
N ASN A 65 35.30 -0.27 -35.89
CA ASN A 65 36.42 -0.68 -36.72
C ASN A 65 37.81 -0.47 -36.06
N HIS A 66 37.86 -0.21 -34.76
CA HIS A 66 39.09 -0.02 -33.97
C HIS A 66 40.03 1.07 -34.49
N VAL A 67 39.55 2.05 -35.23
CA VAL A 67 40.31 3.23 -35.64
C VAL A 67 40.23 4.26 -34.49
N PRO A 68 41.37 4.65 -33.85
CA PRO A 68 41.32 5.62 -32.77
C PRO A 68 40.67 6.91 -33.24
N VAL A 69 39.73 7.41 -32.46
CA VAL A 69 39.01 8.63 -32.77
C VAL A 69 39.33 9.70 -31.74
N LYS A 70 39.42 10.94 -32.21
CA LYS A 70 39.48 12.14 -31.37
C LYS A 70 38.42 13.11 -31.88
N GLY A 71 37.63 13.63 -30.95
CA GLY A 71 36.51 14.47 -31.32
C GLY A 71 36.12 15.49 -30.24
N LEU A 72 35.16 16.29 -30.65
CA LEU A 72 34.48 17.26 -29.81
C LEU A 72 33.00 16.93 -29.75
N ILE A 73 32.42 17.28 -28.63
CA ILE A 73 30.99 17.11 -28.42
C ILE A 73 30.40 18.36 -27.79
N TYR A 74 29.26 18.80 -28.27
CA TYR A 74 28.50 19.90 -27.66
C TYR A 74 27.01 19.68 -27.78
N SER A 75 26.24 20.33 -26.93
CA SER A 75 24.79 20.31 -26.98
C SER A 75 24.21 21.47 -27.77
N SER A 76 23.15 21.24 -28.54
CA SER A 76 22.40 22.31 -29.19
C SER A 76 21.47 23.08 -28.25
N ASN A 77 21.23 22.55 -27.02
CA ASN A 77 20.34 23.14 -26.03
C ASN A 77 21.18 23.72 -24.87
N PRO A 78 21.02 25.00 -24.52
CA PRO A 78 21.84 25.66 -23.49
C PRO A 78 21.64 25.14 -22.06
N TYR A 79 20.56 24.42 -21.81
CA TYR A 79 20.26 23.79 -20.49
C TYR A 79 20.84 22.39 -20.36
N MET A 80 21.38 21.83 -21.45
CA MET A 80 22.04 20.53 -21.48
C MET A 80 23.56 20.75 -21.63
N GLU A 81 24.27 20.62 -20.53
CA GLU A 81 25.72 20.73 -20.48
C GLU A 81 26.39 19.39 -20.80
N CYS A 82 27.41 19.43 -21.69
CA CYS A 82 28.26 18.28 -21.93
C CYS A 82 29.46 18.33 -20.96
N LEU A 83 29.53 17.38 -20.04
CA LEU A 83 30.59 17.30 -19.02
C LEU A 83 31.90 16.75 -19.59
N THR A 84 31.84 16.09 -20.78
CA THR A 84 32.99 15.52 -21.49
C THR A 84 33.04 16.11 -22.90
N PRO A 85 33.45 17.42 -23.06
CA PRO A 85 33.36 18.10 -24.33
C PRO A 85 34.43 17.64 -25.35
N GLU A 86 35.50 17.01 -24.88
CA GLU A 86 36.54 16.40 -25.72
C GLU A 86 36.66 14.93 -25.41
N PHE A 87 36.84 14.10 -26.44
CA PHE A 87 37.01 12.70 -26.28
C PHE A 87 38.09 12.10 -27.19
N GLU A 88 38.78 11.06 -26.71
CA GLU A 88 39.79 10.31 -27.46
C GLU A 88 39.79 8.87 -27.05
N GLY A 89 39.76 7.92 -28.01
CA GLY A 89 39.80 6.49 -27.74
C GLY A 89 38.93 5.67 -28.68
N GLU A 90 38.79 4.35 -28.38
CA GLU A 90 37.94 3.41 -29.11
C GLU A 90 36.54 3.25 -28.43
N GLU A 91 36.50 3.44 -27.11
CA GLU A 91 35.28 3.39 -26.29
C GLU A 91 35.36 4.54 -25.27
N VAL A 92 34.42 5.47 -25.33
CA VAL A 92 34.44 6.66 -24.49
C VAL A 92 33.03 6.91 -23.88
N ARG A 93 33.00 7.14 -22.57
CA ARG A 93 31.80 7.57 -21.86
C ARG A 93 31.68 9.07 -21.86
N ILE A 94 30.55 9.57 -22.30
CA ILE A 94 30.23 10.98 -22.40
C ILE A 94 29.22 11.31 -21.32
N GLY A 95 29.65 12.08 -20.32
CA GLY A 95 28.79 12.60 -19.27
C GLY A 95 28.07 13.87 -19.70
N PHE A 96 26.85 14.02 -19.26
CA PHE A 96 26.07 15.24 -19.48
C PHE A 96 25.24 15.59 -18.24
N GLN A 97 24.86 16.86 -18.13
CA GLN A 97 23.98 17.36 -17.08
C GLN A 97 22.90 18.28 -17.69
N PHE A 98 21.66 18.06 -17.28
CA PHE A 98 20.56 18.94 -17.61
C PHE A 98 20.21 19.81 -16.40
N HIS A 99 20.15 21.13 -16.61
CA HIS A 99 19.78 22.11 -15.60
C HIS A 99 18.27 22.41 -15.69
N SER A 100 17.57 22.12 -14.64
CA SER A 100 16.09 22.24 -14.60
C SER A 100 15.61 23.60 -14.09
N GLU A 101 16.49 24.50 -13.73
CA GLU A 101 16.15 25.82 -13.19
C GLU A 101 15.29 26.64 -14.17
N GLY A 102 14.15 27.12 -13.68
CA GLY A 102 13.18 27.92 -14.46
C GLY A 102 12.13 27.13 -15.24
N PHE A 103 12.24 25.81 -15.32
CA PHE A 103 11.21 24.96 -15.95
C PHE A 103 10.13 24.56 -14.98
N ARG A 104 8.92 24.30 -15.54
CA ARG A 104 7.74 23.84 -14.82
C ARG A 104 7.30 22.46 -15.30
N VAL A 105 6.53 21.78 -14.48
CA VAL A 105 5.90 20.51 -14.85
C VAL A 105 5.14 20.65 -16.15
N GLY A 106 5.40 19.72 -17.10
CA GLY A 106 4.81 19.71 -18.42
C GLY A 106 5.69 20.36 -19.51
N ASP A 107 6.74 21.10 -19.13
CA ASP A 107 7.68 21.63 -20.11
C ASP A 107 8.48 20.48 -20.74
N ILE A 108 8.70 20.60 -22.05
CA ILE A 108 9.48 19.64 -22.83
C ILE A 108 10.62 20.39 -23.49
N GLN A 109 11.85 19.95 -23.20
CA GLN A 109 13.06 20.45 -23.84
C GLN A 109 13.57 19.43 -24.87
N LYS A 110 13.98 19.89 -26.03
CA LYS A 110 14.54 19.08 -27.10
C LYS A 110 15.87 19.64 -27.57
N GLY A 111 16.71 18.76 -28.03
CA GLY A 111 18.00 19.12 -28.59
C GLY A 111 18.73 17.91 -29.11
N GLU A 112 19.98 18.09 -29.46
CA GLU A 112 20.88 17.02 -29.89
C GLU A 112 22.29 17.29 -29.37
N PHE A 113 23.02 16.22 -29.12
CA PHE A 113 24.46 16.24 -28.96
C PHE A 113 25.08 16.15 -30.35
N CYS A 114 25.82 17.18 -30.73
CA CYS A 114 26.57 17.22 -31.99
C CYS A 114 27.98 16.68 -31.72
N ILE A 115 28.33 15.57 -32.36
CA ILE A 115 29.59 14.85 -32.19
C ILE A 115 30.42 15.04 -33.44
N ILE A 116 31.54 15.73 -33.34
CA ILE A 116 32.45 16.03 -34.47
C ILE A 116 33.72 15.20 -34.26
N CYS A 117 34.02 14.32 -35.18
CA CYS A 117 35.26 13.55 -35.15
C CYS A 117 35.79 13.28 -36.57
N ASN A 118 37.06 13.42 -36.81
CA ASN A 118 37.72 13.09 -38.08
C ASN A 118 37.01 13.66 -39.32
N GLN A 119 36.50 14.90 -39.25
CA GLN A 119 35.72 15.60 -40.30
C GLN A 119 34.32 14.99 -40.57
N LEU A 120 33.85 14.10 -39.73
CA LEU A 120 32.50 13.58 -39.76
C LEU A 120 31.69 14.19 -38.61
N GLU A 121 30.40 14.36 -38.85
CA GLU A 121 29.45 14.86 -37.87
C GLU A 121 28.37 13.80 -37.63
N TYR A 122 28.09 13.53 -36.35
CA TYR A 122 27.05 12.67 -35.89
C TYR A 122 26.14 13.43 -34.92
N SER A 123 24.90 13.06 -34.83
CA SER A 123 24.00 13.66 -33.86
C SER A 123 23.26 12.58 -33.04
N LEU A 124 23.07 12.87 -31.76
CA LEU A 124 22.26 12.07 -30.86
C LEU A 124 21.18 12.96 -30.28
N SER A 125 19.93 12.73 -30.72
CA SER A 125 18.81 13.53 -30.25
C SER A 125 18.41 13.19 -28.82
N PHE A 126 17.95 14.20 -28.08
CA PHE A 126 17.39 14.01 -26.74
C PHE A 126 16.07 14.75 -26.56
N VAL A 127 15.25 14.22 -25.66
CA VAL A 127 14.03 14.85 -25.17
C VAL A 127 14.02 14.78 -23.66
N VAL A 128 13.84 15.92 -23.02
CA VAL A 128 13.74 16.06 -21.58
C VAL A 128 12.34 16.52 -21.23
N SER A 129 11.62 15.73 -20.43
CA SER A 129 10.29 16.06 -19.93
C SER A 129 10.36 16.44 -18.46
N ILE A 130 9.91 17.63 -18.12
CA ILE A 130 9.84 18.06 -16.73
C ILE A 130 8.58 17.48 -16.09
N ILE A 131 8.81 16.63 -15.11
CA ILE A 131 7.73 15.95 -14.39
C ILE A 131 7.71 16.39 -12.92
N ARG A 132 6.57 16.15 -12.26
CA ARG A 132 6.51 16.40 -10.83
C ARG A 132 7.07 15.21 -10.04
N PRO A 133 7.50 15.45 -8.80
CA PRO A 133 7.77 14.37 -7.86
C PRO A 133 6.53 13.48 -7.70
N TYR A 134 6.73 12.19 -7.76
CA TYR A 134 5.67 11.19 -7.61
C TYR A 134 6.11 10.06 -6.68
N GLY A 135 5.13 9.37 -6.07
CA GLY A 135 5.38 8.13 -5.37
C GLY A 135 5.50 6.96 -6.36
N ASN A 136 6.43 6.05 -6.12
CA ASN A 136 6.46 4.77 -6.82
C ASN A 136 5.66 3.73 -6.01
N ALA A 137 4.80 3.01 -6.72
CA ALA A 137 4.01 1.93 -6.16
C ALA A 137 4.05 0.70 -7.08
N SER A 138 3.60 -0.45 -6.59
CA SER A 138 3.50 -1.69 -7.37
C SER A 138 2.63 -1.54 -8.62
N THR A 139 1.63 -0.66 -8.56
CA THR A 139 0.75 -0.32 -9.69
C THR A 139 1.34 0.72 -10.64
N GLY A 140 2.57 1.18 -10.41
CA GLY A 140 3.24 2.19 -11.20
C GLY A 140 3.44 3.53 -10.49
N ARG A 141 3.54 4.61 -11.27
CA ARG A 141 3.79 5.96 -10.76
C ARG A 141 2.49 6.60 -10.27
N ILE A 142 2.51 7.10 -9.03
CA ILE A 142 1.38 7.81 -8.42
C ILE A 142 1.61 9.31 -8.60
N ARG A 143 0.91 9.91 -9.55
CA ARG A 143 1.10 11.32 -9.97
C ARG A 143 0.11 12.27 -9.32
N ASN A 144 -1.09 11.77 -9.03
CA ASN A 144 -2.21 12.56 -8.55
C ASN A 144 -3.11 11.75 -7.62
N LEU A 145 -4.11 12.41 -7.07
CA LEU A 145 -5.06 11.81 -6.15
C LEU A 145 -5.85 10.65 -6.76
N SER A 146 -6.18 10.71 -8.06
CA SER A 146 -6.90 9.63 -8.75
C SER A 146 -6.05 8.34 -8.83
N ASP A 147 -4.74 8.46 -9.09
CA ASP A 147 -3.84 7.30 -9.09
C ASP A 147 -3.69 6.71 -7.68
N PHE A 148 -3.63 7.57 -6.65
CA PHE A 148 -3.61 7.15 -5.26
C PHE A 148 -4.89 6.39 -4.86
N ILE A 149 -6.07 6.87 -5.27
CA ILE A 149 -7.34 6.18 -5.00
C ILE A 149 -7.35 4.79 -5.64
N LYS A 150 -6.86 4.64 -6.88
CA LYS A 150 -6.73 3.34 -7.54
C LYS A 150 -5.76 2.42 -6.80
N LEU A 151 -4.62 2.94 -6.34
CA LEU A 151 -3.69 2.18 -5.51
C LEU A 151 -4.38 1.71 -4.22
N ALA A 152 -5.12 2.60 -3.53
CA ALA A 152 -5.83 2.25 -2.31
C ALA A 152 -6.92 1.18 -2.51
N GLN A 153 -7.50 1.10 -3.70
CA GLN A 153 -8.45 0.03 -4.06
C GLN A 153 -7.74 -1.31 -4.34
N THR A 154 -6.51 -1.28 -4.82
CA THR A 154 -5.77 -2.48 -5.24
C THR A 154 -4.89 -3.02 -4.11
N ASP A 155 -4.13 -2.16 -3.46
CA ASP A 155 -3.28 -2.46 -2.31
C ASP A 155 -3.40 -1.34 -1.27
N TYR A 156 -4.30 -1.54 -0.31
CA TYR A 156 -4.59 -0.57 0.73
C TYR A 156 -3.39 -0.28 1.64
N MET A 157 -2.58 -1.31 1.94
CA MET A 157 -1.42 -1.16 2.81
C MET A 157 -0.27 -0.42 2.13
N GLU A 158 -0.08 -0.63 0.83
CA GLU A 158 0.90 0.14 0.07
C GLU A 158 0.48 1.62 -0.04
N ALA A 159 -0.81 1.87 -0.32
CA ALA A 159 -1.36 3.22 -0.31
C ALA A 159 -1.20 3.91 1.05
N TYR A 160 -1.42 3.17 2.15
CA TYR A 160 -1.20 3.69 3.49
C TYR A 160 0.27 4.08 3.75
N ARG A 161 1.24 3.25 3.32
CA ARG A 161 2.66 3.59 3.45
C ARG A 161 3.01 4.87 2.69
N LEU A 162 2.45 5.03 1.48
CA LEU A 162 2.62 6.26 0.70
C LEU A 162 1.96 7.46 1.40
N PHE A 163 0.72 7.30 1.88
CA PHE A 163 -0.04 8.33 2.61
C PHE A 163 0.67 8.82 3.86
N ALA A 164 1.29 7.93 4.61
CA ALA A 164 2.08 8.23 5.81
C ALA A 164 3.48 8.78 5.49
N SER A 165 3.90 8.82 4.23
CA SER A 165 5.21 9.33 3.82
C SER A 165 5.21 10.85 3.59
N GLN A 166 6.39 11.46 3.68
CA GLN A 166 6.57 12.87 3.30
C GLN A 166 6.27 13.12 1.80
N GLY A 167 6.45 12.10 0.96
CA GLY A 167 6.24 12.17 -0.48
C GLY A 167 4.79 12.38 -0.90
N PHE A 168 3.81 12.04 -0.05
CA PHE A 168 2.40 12.18 -0.41
C PHE A 168 1.95 13.61 -0.66
N GLN A 169 2.61 14.60 -0.06
CA GLN A 169 2.32 16.02 -0.32
C GLN A 169 2.49 16.38 -1.81
N HIS A 170 3.38 15.69 -2.51
CA HIS A 170 3.58 15.92 -3.95
C HIS A 170 2.41 15.40 -4.79
N VAL A 171 1.72 14.35 -4.32
CA VAL A 171 0.48 13.84 -4.93
C VAL A 171 -0.65 14.88 -4.88
N LEU A 172 -0.66 15.69 -3.81
CA LEU A 172 -1.68 16.73 -3.58
C LEU A 172 -1.30 18.11 -4.15
N LYS A 173 -0.13 18.27 -4.75
CA LYS A 173 0.39 19.59 -5.18
C LYS A 173 -0.50 20.31 -6.23
N GLU A 174 -1.27 19.55 -7.04
CA GLU A 174 -2.22 20.11 -8.00
C GLU A 174 -3.60 20.40 -7.41
N GLU A 175 -3.91 19.79 -6.26
CA GLU A 175 -5.17 20.00 -5.60
C GLU A 175 -5.17 21.41 -4.97
N LYS A 176 -5.88 22.34 -5.61
CA LYS A 176 -6.02 23.73 -5.13
C LYS A 176 -7.08 23.88 -4.05
N GLY A 177 -7.64 22.75 -3.58
CA GLY A 177 -8.80 22.72 -2.74
C GLY A 177 -8.53 22.46 -1.28
N LYS A 178 -9.53 21.89 -0.66
CA LYS A 178 -9.55 21.52 0.77
C LYS A 178 -8.75 20.25 1.06
N GLU A 179 -8.37 19.49 0.03
CA GLU A 179 -7.72 18.19 0.13
C GLU A 179 -6.38 18.29 0.88
N LEU A 180 -5.60 19.35 0.60
CA LEU A 180 -4.34 19.59 1.32
C LEU A 180 -4.59 19.90 2.81
N LEU A 181 -5.65 20.65 3.11
CA LEU A 181 -6.03 20.97 4.48
C LEU A 181 -6.48 19.71 5.24
N TRP A 182 -7.28 18.88 4.61
CA TRP A 182 -7.71 17.59 5.20
C TRP A 182 -6.53 16.65 5.40
N TYR A 183 -5.63 16.57 4.42
CA TYR A 183 -4.42 15.78 4.58
C TYR A 183 -3.56 16.26 5.77
N ALA A 184 -3.46 17.56 5.99
CA ALA A 184 -2.74 18.10 7.15
C ALA A 184 -3.32 17.64 8.50
N GLY A 185 -4.62 17.30 8.53
CA GLY A 185 -5.30 16.77 9.72
C GLY A 185 -5.17 15.25 9.89
N PHE A 186 -5.09 14.49 8.80
CA PHE A 186 -5.16 13.02 8.84
C PHE A 186 -3.86 12.33 8.43
N GLY A 187 -3.00 13.00 7.66
CA GLY A 187 -1.86 12.39 6.98
C GLY A 187 -0.49 12.77 7.53
N GLY A 188 0.55 12.32 6.81
CA GLY A 188 1.95 12.60 7.14
C GLY A 188 2.62 11.53 7.99
N PRO A 189 3.90 11.75 8.35
CA PRO A 189 4.65 10.81 9.17
C PRO A 189 3.96 10.55 10.51
N GLY A 190 3.64 9.28 10.78
CA GLY A 190 2.92 8.86 11.99
C GLY A 190 1.39 8.88 11.85
N ALA A 191 0.86 9.15 10.65
CA ALA A 191 -0.57 8.99 10.38
C ALA A 191 -1.04 7.57 10.71
N LEU A 192 -2.24 7.45 11.28
CA LEU A 192 -2.87 6.16 11.50
C LEU A 192 -3.56 5.67 10.22
N ILE A 193 -3.70 4.36 10.08
CA ILE A 193 -4.41 3.75 8.95
C ILE A 193 -5.89 4.21 8.90
N SER A 194 -6.50 4.43 10.05
CA SER A 194 -7.83 5.03 10.18
C SER A 194 -7.87 6.48 9.68
N GLY A 195 -6.75 7.22 9.80
CA GLY A 195 -6.63 8.58 9.26
C GLY A 195 -6.69 8.59 7.73
N MET A 196 -6.07 7.61 7.05
CA MET A 196 -6.21 7.47 5.60
C MET A 196 -7.66 7.12 5.21
N GLU A 197 -8.33 6.25 5.98
CA GLU A 197 -9.74 5.94 5.76
C GLU A 197 -10.62 7.19 5.84
N GLU A 198 -10.44 8.00 6.88
CA GLU A 198 -11.17 9.26 7.06
C GLU A 198 -10.88 10.27 5.94
N PHE A 199 -9.62 10.35 5.51
CA PHE A 199 -9.24 11.18 4.38
C PHE A 199 -9.98 10.78 3.11
N LEU A 200 -9.98 9.48 2.75
CA LEU A 200 -10.65 8.96 1.55
C LEU A 200 -12.16 9.21 1.57
N VAL A 201 -12.80 9.09 2.74
CA VAL A 201 -14.23 9.41 2.91
C VAL A 201 -14.46 10.91 2.78
N THR A 202 -13.61 11.74 3.39
CA THR A 202 -13.76 13.21 3.40
C THR A 202 -13.60 13.82 2.00
N ILE A 203 -12.72 13.27 1.18
CA ILE A 203 -12.56 13.69 -0.23
C ILE A 203 -13.62 13.09 -1.18
N ASN A 204 -14.60 12.36 -0.65
CA ASN A 204 -15.63 11.63 -1.40
C ASN A 204 -15.07 10.59 -2.40
N ALA A 205 -13.90 10.02 -2.14
CA ALA A 205 -13.33 8.94 -2.94
C ALA A 205 -14.08 7.62 -2.76
N LYS A 206 -14.73 7.47 -1.60
CA LYS A 206 -15.52 6.28 -1.23
C LYS A 206 -16.57 6.64 -0.17
N PRO A 207 -17.65 5.87 -0.05
CA PRO A 207 -18.54 5.95 1.11
C PRO A 207 -17.85 5.37 2.35
N ARG A 208 -18.34 5.75 3.52
CA ARG A 208 -17.93 5.13 4.80
C ARG A 208 -18.30 3.66 4.82
N ILE A 209 -17.44 2.84 5.40
CA ILE A 209 -17.74 1.43 5.59
C ILE A 209 -18.74 1.30 6.74
N GLU A 210 -19.81 0.57 6.49
CA GLU A 210 -20.81 0.21 7.48
C GLU A 210 -20.79 -1.29 7.71
N LEU A 211 -20.96 -1.68 8.98
CA LEU A 211 -21.13 -3.06 9.38
C LEU A 211 -22.62 -3.40 9.43
N ALA A 212 -22.94 -4.62 9.09
CA ALA A 212 -24.28 -5.18 9.21
C ALA A 212 -24.22 -6.59 9.77
N LEU A 213 -25.24 -6.96 10.55
CA LEU A 213 -25.48 -8.31 10.99
C LEU A 213 -26.57 -8.94 10.10
N LYS A 214 -26.35 -10.16 9.67
CA LYS A 214 -27.35 -10.91 8.88
C LYS A 214 -28.60 -11.20 9.72
N GLU A 215 -28.39 -11.50 10.99
CA GLU A 215 -29.43 -11.79 11.98
C GLU A 215 -29.16 -10.90 13.19
N GLN A 216 -30.21 -10.42 13.86
CA GLN A 216 -30.07 -9.56 15.04
C GLN A 216 -30.37 -10.30 16.33
N GLU A 217 -31.02 -11.46 16.23
CA GLU A 217 -31.38 -12.30 17.37
C GLU A 217 -31.29 -13.78 17.02
N ILE A 218 -31.04 -14.62 18.04
CA ILE A 218 -31.07 -16.08 17.94
C ILE A 218 -31.60 -16.69 19.23
N THR A 219 -32.27 -17.84 19.10
CA THR A 219 -32.75 -18.59 20.24
C THR A 219 -32.24 -20.01 20.19
N TYR A 220 -31.61 -20.46 21.28
CA TYR A 220 -31.16 -21.83 21.49
C TYR A 220 -32.02 -22.53 22.54
N GLN A 221 -32.08 -23.86 22.46
CA GLN A 221 -32.80 -24.68 23.42
C GLN A 221 -31.90 -25.80 23.93
N ASP A 222 -31.93 -26.02 25.27
CA ASP A 222 -31.33 -27.14 25.97
C ASP A 222 -29.88 -27.47 25.61
N ILE A 223 -29.01 -26.43 25.63
CA ILE A 223 -27.57 -26.60 25.45
C ILE A 223 -26.99 -27.36 26.66
N LYS A 224 -26.38 -28.54 26.43
CA LYS A 224 -25.83 -29.42 27.46
C LYS A 224 -24.30 -29.42 27.55
N GLU A 225 -23.63 -29.09 26.46
CA GLU A 225 -22.20 -29.05 26.33
C GLU A 225 -21.78 -27.65 25.81
N GLU A 226 -20.54 -27.26 26.05
CA GLU A 226 -20.02 -26.00 25.49
C GLU A 226 -20.18 -25.98 23.95
N GLN A 227 -20.87 -24.98 23.46
CA GLN A 227 -21.21 -24.86 22.05
C GLN A 227 -20.45 -23.70 21.44
N LYS A 228 -19.74 -23.98 20.34
CA LYS A 228 -19.04 -22.98 19.52
C LYS A 228 -19.97 -22.52 18.41
N GLU A 229 -20.19 -21.20 18.33
CA GLU A 229 -21.06 -20.57 17.35
C GLU A 229 -20.34 -19.46 16.59
N THR A 230 -20.91 -19.09 15.44
CA THR A 230 -20.35 -18.05 14.58
C THR A 230 -21.40 -16.99 14.25
N LEU A 231 -21.07 -15.75 14.57
CA LEU A 231 -21.83 -14.58 14.15
C LEU A 231 -21.19 -13.99 12.90
N PHE A 232 -21.94 -13.92 11.79
CA PHE A 232 -21.46 -13.35 10.54
C PHE A 232 -21.65 -11.83 10.53
N VAL A 233 -20.53 -11.13 10.52
CA VAL A 233 -20.49 -9.67 10.40
C VAL A 233 -20.14 -9.30 8.97
N GLN A 234 -20.98 -8.53 8.32
CA GLN A 234 -20.80 -8.11 6.94
C GLN A 234 -20.40 -6.63 6.86
N LYS A 235 -19.46 -6.30 5.99
CA LYS A 235 -19.10 -4.89 5.64
C LYS A 235 -19.56 -4.57 4.21
N ASN A 236 -19.96 -3.30 4.01
CA ASN A 236 -20.18 -2.75 2.68
C ASN A 236 -18.90 -2.03 2.20
N GLY A 237 -18.38 -2.33 1.04
CA GLY A 237 -17.27 -1.61 0.45
C GLY A 237 -15.87 -2.06 0.87
N TRP A 238 -14.87 -1.28 0.44
CA TRP A 238 -13.45 -1.55 0.58
C TRP A 238 -12.78 -0.55 1.53
N GLY A 239 -11.61 -0.93 2.07
CA GLY A 239 -10.80 -0.08 2.92
C GLY A 239 -10.62 -0.66 4.32
N TYR A 240 -10.17 0.18 5.25
CA TYR A 240 -9.88 -0.21 6.62
C TYR A 240 -11.07 0.01 7.53
N ILE A 241 -11.40 -0.99 8.32
CA ILE A 241 -12.36 -0.93 9.42
C ILE A 241 -11.81 -1.69 10.62
N SER A 242 -12.10 -1.22 11.82
CA SER A 242 -11.91 -1.94 13.06
C SER A 242 -13.15 -1.78 13.94
N PHE A 243 -13.44 -2.80 14.73
CA PHE A 243 -14.50 -2.77 15.74
C PHE A 243 -14.12 -3.63 16.94
N GLU A 244 -14.68 -3.29 18.08
CA GLU A 244 -14.61 -4.08 19.30
C GLU A 244 -15.88 -4.88 19.47
N ALA A 245 -15.74 -6.13 19.94
CA ALA A 245 -16.83 -7.00 20.32
C ALA A 245 -16.80 -7.23 21.82
N GLN A 246 -17.93 -7.08 22.49
CA GLN A 246 -18.09 -7.29 23.93
C GLN A 246 -19.36 -8.09 24.18
N THR A 247 -19.39 -8.78 25.34
CA THR A 247 -20.60 -9.47 25.82
C THR A 247 -20.97 -9.00 27.23
N ASP A 248 -22.28 -8.97 27.51
CA ASP A 248 -22.82 -8.60 28.82
C ASP A 248 -23.18 -9.80 29.70
N SER A 249 -22.88 -11.03 29.26
CA SER A 249 -23.35 -12.24 29.92
C SER A 249 -22.21 -13.20 30.22
N SER A 250 -22.20 -13.80 31.43
CA SER A 250 -21.16 -14.74 31.87
C SER A 250 -21.12 -16.03 31.05
N PHE A 251 -22.27 -16.45 30.52
CA PHE A 251 -22.38 -17.66 29.72
C PHE A 251 -21.89 -17.50 28.28
N LEU A 252 -21.58 -16.26 27.84
CA LEU A 252 -21.02 -15.97 26.51
C LEU A 252 -19.54 -15.63 26.62
N LYS A 253 -18.70 -16.29 25.84
CA LYS A 253 -17.27 -16.04 25.74
C LYS A 253 -16.88 -15.78 24.29
N LEU A 254 -16.22 -14.67 24.03
CA LEU A 254 -15.70 -14.33 22.70
C LEU A 254 -14.31 -14.95 22.51
N GLU A 255 -14.03 -15.49 21.33
CA GLU A 255 -12.69 -15.95 20.96
C GLU A 255 -11.73 -14.77 20.81
N LYS A 256 -12.22 -13.63 20.30
CA LYS A 256 -11.47 -12.41 20.04
C LYS A 256 -12.36 -11.19 20.31
N ASN A 257 -11.77 -10.13 20.86
CA ASN A 257 -12.50 -8.91 21.19
C ASN A 257 -12.32 -7.77 20.20
N VAL A 258 -11.20 -7.74 19.46
CA VAL A 258 -10.89 -6.68 18.50
C VAL A 258 -10.75 -7.28 17.11
N TYR A 259 -11.50 -6.77 16.16
CA TYR A 259 -11.51 -7.20 14.77
C TYR A 259 -11.07 -6.06 13.87
N THR A 260 -10.35 -6.39 12.80
CA THR A 260 -9.85 -5.44 11.81
C THR A 260 -10.19 -5.91 10.39
N SER A 261 -9.84 -5.11 9.39
CA SER A 261 -10.01 -5.49 7.99
C SER A 261 -9.36 -6.82 7.62
N ASP A 262 -8.30 -7.24 8.34
CA ASP A 262 -7.57 -8.49 8.10
C ASP A 262 -8.37 -9.74 8.51
N ASP A 263 -9.37 -9.56 9.37
CA ASP A 263 -10.26 -10.64 9.81
C ASP A 263 -11.40 -10.92 8.82
N PHE A 264 -11.51 -10.09 7.77
CA PHE A 264 -12.55 -10.27 6.76
C PHE A 264 -12.07 -11.12 5.59
N THR A 265 -12.83 -12.14 5.24
CA THR A 265 -12.72 -12.86 3.97
C THR A 265 -13.70 -12.24 2.98
N GLY A 266 -13.19 -11.38 2.09
CA GLY A 266 -14.03 -10.55 1.24
C GLY A 266 -14.84 -9.52 2.05
N SER A 267 -16.15 -9.66 2.08
CA SER A 267 -17.05 -8.77 2.83
C SER A 267 -17.54 -9.34 4.16
N ILE A 268 -17.12 -10.57 4.54
CA ILE A 268 -17.65 -11.29 5.70
C ILE A 268 -16.52 -11.54 6.70
N CYS A 269 -16.81 -11.29 7.98
CA CYS A 269 -15.97 -11.64 9.12
C CYS A 269 -16.72 -12.62 10.01
N ASP A 270 -16.03 -13.69 10.41
CA ASP A 270 -16.52 -14.73 11.30
C ASP A 270 -16.18 -14.36 12.75
N LEU A 271 -17.17 -13.87 13.49
CA LEU A 271 -17.03 -13.63 14.93
C LEU A 271 -17.43 -14.91 15.66
N ILE A 272 -16.46 -15.53 16.31
CA ILE A 272 -16.63 -16.79 17.03
C ILE A 272 -16.93 -16.51 18.48
N TYR A 273 -17.98 -17.18 19.01
CA TYR A 273 -18.33 -17.15 20.43
C TYR A 273 -18.66 -18.54 20.93
N TYR A 274 -18.52 -18.71 22.23
CA TYR A 274 -18.81 -19.95 22.95
C TYR A 274 -19.93 -19.71 23.95
N ILE A 275 -20.82 -20.71 24.07
CA ILE A 275 -21.87 -20.74 25.06
C ILE A 275 -21.49 -21.75 26.12
N ASP A 276 -21.33 -21.29 27.36
CA ASP A 276 -20.98 -22.11 28.50
C ASP A 276 -22.28 -22.56 29.26
N PRO A 277 -22.70 -23.83 29.14
CA PRO A 277 -23.95 -24.30 29.79
C PRO A 277 -23.88 -24.29 31.31
N ALA A 278 -22.68 -24.25 31.92
CA ALA A 278 -22.53 -24.23 33.38
C ALA A 278 -23.01 -22.91 34.01
N GLU A 279 -22.97 -21.82 33.22
CA GLU A 279 -23.43 -20.49 33.62
C GLU A 279 -24.91 -20.22 33.33
N LEU A 280 -25.65 -21.23 32.78
CA LEU A 280 -27.06 -21.08 32.45
C LEU A 280 -27.93 -21.46 33.64
N HIS A 281 -28.94 -20.63 33.97
CA HIS A 281 -29.97 -20.97 34.91
C HIS A 281 -31.20 -21.56 34.22
N THR A 282 -32.02 -22.26 34.96
CA THR A 282 -33.27 -22.81 34.46
C THR A 282 -34.21 -21.72 34.00
N GLY A 283 -34.83 -21.89 32.81
CA GLY A 283 -35.70 -20.93 32.18
C GLY A 283 -35.00 -20.17 31.07
N LYS A 284 -35.31 -18.88 30.86
CA LYS A 284 -34.80 -18.06 29.79
C LYS A 284 -33.57 -17.29 30.28
N ASN A 285 -32.46 -17.46 29.60
CA ASN A 285 -31.20 -16.73 29.76
C ASN A 285 -31.08 -15.77 28.58
N TYR A 286 -30.78 -14.51 28.86
CA TYR A 286 -30.62 -13.45 27.88
C TYR A 286 -29.18 -12.96 27.89
N GLY A 287 -28.57 -12.86 26.73
CA GLY A 287 -27.25 -12.31 26.56
C GLY A 287 -27.15 -11.52 25.28
N ARG A 288 -26.18 -10.64 25.22
CA ARG A 288 -25.92 -9.82 24.03
C ARG A 288 -24.45 -9.81 23.68
N ILE A 289 -24.16 -9.79 22.39
CA ILE A 289 -22.87 -9.43 21.83
C ILE A 289 -23.05 -8.06 21.19
N THR A 290 -22.24 -7.11 21.64
CA THR A 290 -22.22 -5.74 21.15
C THR A 290 -21.00 -5.54 20.29
N LEU A 291 -21.17 -5.01 19.08
CA LEU A 291 -20.09 -4.61 18.18
C LEU A 291 -20.07 -3.09 18.13
N GLU A 292 -18.93 -2.51 18.44
CA GLU A 292 -18.79 -1.06 18.53
C GLU A 292 -17.60 -0.56 17.75
N ASN A 293 -17.78 0.49 16.99
CA ASN A 293 -16.74 1.34 16.44
C ASN A 293 -17.13 2.81 16.63
N ILE A 294 -16.28 3.75 16.16
CA ILE A 294 -16.49 5.19 16.35
C ILE A 294 -17.84 5.66 15.80
N TYR A 295 -18.43 4.96 14.83
CA TYR A 295 -19.60 5.42 14.07
C TYR A 295 -20.83 4.55 14.23
N GLN A 296 -20.66 3.31 14.69
CA GLN A 296 -21.74 2.32 14.75
C GLN A 296 -21.70 1.54 16.06
N HIS A 297 -22.91 1.22 16.52
CA HIS A 297 -23.17 0.34 17.63
C HIS A 297 -24.20 -0.69 17.16
N LEU A 298 -23.81 -1.97 17.06
CA LEU A 298 -24.65 -3.08 16.65
C LEU A 298 -24.81 -4.04 17.81
N THR A 299 -26.00 -4.61 17.93
CA THR A 299 -26.33 -5.57 18.99
C THR A 299 -26.86 -6.85 18.39
N TYR A 300 -26.35 -7.98 18.88
CA TYR A 300 -26.84 -9.33 18.58
C TYR A 300 -27.39 -9.94 19.84
N GLU A 301 -28.70 -10.24 19.86
CA GLU A 301 -29.39 -10.76 21.03
C GLU A 301 -29.45 -12.29 21.00
N ILE A 302 -29.08 -12.91 22.12
CA ILE A 302 -29.03 -14.36 22.28
C ILE A 302 -29.96 -14.76 23.42
N THR A 303 -30.93 -15.58 23.11
CA THR A 303 -31.86 -16.18 24.10
C THR A 303 -31.56 -17.65 24.20
N ILE A 304 -31.34 -18.18 25.42
CA ILE A 304 -31.14 -19.59 25.66
C ILE A 304 -32.21 -20.08 26.63
N ILE A 305 -32.99 -21.05 26.18
CA ILE A 305 -34.04 -21.65 27.01
C ILE A 305 -33.50 -22.98 27.55
N ARG A 306 -33.31 -23.07 28.87
CA ARG A 306 -32.96 -24.31 29.56
C ARG A 306 -34.18 -24.88 30.25
N THR A 307 -34.61 -26.06 29.79
CA THR A 307 -35.70 -26.82 30.41
C THR A 307 -35.20 -27.36 31.76
N PRO A 308 -36.00 -27.22 32.86
CA PRO A 308 -35.59 -27.73 34.15
C PRO A 308 -35.46 -29.25 34.10
N GLU A 309 -34.43 -29.77 34.77
CA GLU A 309 -34.35 -31.20 35.01
C GLU A 309 -35.48 -31.62 35.98
N ARG A 310 -35.88 -32.91 35.93
CA ARG A 310 -37.01 -33.43 36.71
C ARG A 310 -36.95 -33.04 38.19
N ARG A 311 -35.76 -33.08 38.82
CA ARG A 311 -35.56 -32.66 40.22
C ARG A 311 -35.72 -31.16 40.44
N GLU A 312 -35.26 -30.36 39.51
CA GLU A 312 -35.42 -28.89 39.53
C GLU A 312 -36.91 -28.55 39.34
N GLN A 313 -37.62 -29.25 38.45
CA GLN A 313 -39.04 -29.02 38.23
C GLN A 313 -39.85 -29.39 39.50
N GLU A 314 -39.56 -30.51 40.14
CA GLU A 314 -40.21 -30.91 41.40
C GLU A 314 -40.01 -29.88 42.52
N HIS A 315 -38.82 -29.23 42.56
CA HIS A 315 -38.52 -28.15 43.50
C HIS A 315 -39.23 -26.82 43.15
N ILE A 316 -39.33 -26.49 41.89
CA ILE A 316 -40.07 -25.30 41.40
C ILE A 316 -41.55 -25.47 41.75
N ASP A 317 -42.11 -26.59 41.41
CA ASP A 317 -43.50 -26.92 41.69
C ASP A 317 -43.81 -26.83 43.20
N TYR A 318 -42.91 -27.35 44.05
CA TYR A 318 -43.00 -27.20 45.51
C TYR A 318 -42.98 -25.74 45.97
N LEU A 319 -42.10 -24.91 45.45
CA LEU A 319 -42.02 -23.48 45.78
C LEU A 319 -43.24 -22.70 45.30
N GLU A 320 -43.80 -23.03 44.16
CA GLU A 320 -45.03 -22.43 43.64
C GLU A 320 -46.24 -22.81 44.49
N GLU A 321 -46.28 -24.04 44.95
CA GLU A 321 -47.33 -24.52 45.88
C GLU A 321 -47.24 -23.78 47.22
N GLN A 322 -46.02 -23.59 47.77
CA GLN A 322 -45.82 -22.81 48.99
C GLN A 322 -46.21 -21.34 48.79
N ARG A 323 -45.93 -20.76 47.66
CA ARG A 323 -46.29 -19.36 47.33
C ARG A 323 -47.78 -19.17 47.18
N THR A 324 -48.52 -20.15 46.70
CA THR A 324 -49.97 -20.10 46.61
C THR A 324 -50.65 -20.33 47.97
N LEU A 325 -50.02 -21.10 48.86
CA LEU A 325 -50.52 -21.35 50.22
C LEU A 325 -50.26 -20.18 51.19
N ALA A 326 -49.23 -19.40 50.98
CA ALA A 326 -48.87 -18.28 51.85
C ALA A 326 -49.98 -17.19 52.02
N PRO A 327 -50.72 -16.76 50.98
CA PRO A 327 -51.82 -15.83 51.16
C PRO A 327 -53.01 -16.41 51.88
N VAL A 328 -53.25 -17.74 51.76
CA VAL A 328 -54.37 -18.39 52.43
C VAL A 328 -54.14 -18.49 53.97
N SER A 329 -52.91 -18.80 54.40
CA SER A 329 -52.57 -18.81 55.81
C SER A 329 -52.62 -17.43 56.50
N TYR A 330 -52.27 -16.36 55.75
CA TYR A 330 -52.36 -14.99 56.25
C TYR A 330 -53.83 -14.51 56.41
N THR A 331 -54.74 -14.92 55.51
CA THR A 331 -56.17 -14.62 55.65
C THR A 331 -56.82 -15.39 56.76
N HIS A 332 -56.40 -16.63 57.02
CA HIS A 332 -56.90 -17.41 58.14
C HIS A 332 -56.43 -16.89 59.53
N LEU A 333 -55.17 -16.44 59.63
CA LEU A 333 -54.66 -15.82 60.85
C LEU A 333 -55.37 -14.50 61.16
N ARG A 334 -55.64 -13.64 60.20
CA ARG A 334 -56.47 -12.41 60.38
C ARG A 334 -57.90 -12.71 60.75
N ALA A 335 -58.48 -13.73 60.19
CA ALA A 335 -59.88 -14.12 60.56
C ALA A 335 -59.96 -14.62 62.03
N HIS A 336 -58.91 -15.25 62.53
CA HIS A 336 -58.86 -15.71 63.94
C HIS A 336 -58.61 -14.53 64.93
N GLU A 337 -57.81 -13.54 64.55
CA GLU A 337 -57.57 -12.37 65.42
C GLU A 337 -58.81 -11.49 65.53
N THR A 338 -59.63 -11.39 64.51
CA THR A 338 -60.89 -10.62 64.55
C THR A 338 -62.01 -11.30 65.26
N LEU A 339 -61.92 -12.65 65.57
CA LEU A 339 -62.88 -13.40 66.38
C LEU A 339 -62.55 -13.44 67.86
N SER A 340 -61.33 -13.06 68.24
CA SER A 340 -60.91 -12.98 69.70
C SER A 340 -61.12 -11.62 70.31
N ASP A 341 -61.52 -10.60 69.55
CA ASP A 341 -61.79 -9.23 70.01
C ASP A 341 -63.32 -8.90 70.07
N LEU A 342 -64.18 -9.89 70.04
CA LEU A 342 -65.63 -9.83 70.35
C LEU A 342 -65.92 -10.68 71.60
#